data_30345dce60070456d90dff343b44df8c
#
_entry.id   30345dce60070456d90dff343b44df8c
#
_cell.length_a   1.000
_cell.length_b   1.000
_cell.length_c   1.000
_cell.angle_alpha   90.00
_cell.angle_beta   90.00
_cell.angle_gamma   90.00
#
_symmetry.space_group_name_H-M   'P 1'
#
loop_
_entity.id
_entity.type
_entity.pdbx_description
1 polymer ?
#
loop_
_entity_poly.entity_id
_entity_poly.type
_entity_poly.pdbx_seq_one_letter_code
_entity_poly.pdbx_strand_id
1 'polypeptide(L)'
;IFMELSALGIAQPLSSNILEFMKALPVCAKERGVTFSTPTDIITKLKSVDQVDVPYPMSWIDEERDISPWLGNVMQREAFNKLYSVAERVHLCDDRRIKQDWDYLQASNNFRFMTTKNTGIWLNRGIYDSPYDAFTNYMNILGDFISRVNSLYPVDMDNEELNSLLTTIKNQGEELVALNKEVERLQAKLEKAEGKKAPAV
;
A
#
# COMPACT_ATOMS: atom_id res chain seq x y z
N ILE A 1 8.40 18.29 11.99
CA ILE A 1 7.59 18.93 10.94
C ILE A 1 7.47 17.94 9.82
N PHE A 2 6.23 17.66 9.44
CA PHE A 2 5.90 16.86 8.25
C PHE A 2 5.29 17.78 7.21
N MET A 3 5.65 17.57 5.95
CA MET A 3 5.11 18.35 4.84
C MET A 3 4.93 17.43 3.64
N GLU A 4 3.78 17.53 3.00
CA GLU A 4 3.51 16.77 1.79
C GLU A 4 4.22 17.43 0.59
N LEU A 5 4.71 16.62 -0.35
CA LEU A 5 5.42 17.13 -1.53
C LEU A 5 4.53 18.04 -2.40
N SER A 6 3.23 17.81 -2.43
CA SER A 6 2.24 18.66 -3.10
C SER A 6 2.23 20.12 -2.60
N ALA A 7 2.75 20.40 -1.39
CA ALA A 7 2.98 21.77 -0.93
C ALA A 7 3.91 22.55 -1.87
N LEU A 8 4.77 21.86 -2.65
CA LEU A 8 5.73 22.47 -3.55
C LEU A 8 5.16 22.62 -4.96
N GLY A 9 4.26 23.53 -5.16
CA GLY A 9 3.75 23.91 -6.48
C GLY A 9 2.27 23.62 -6.74
N ILE A 10 1.60 22.80 -5.90
CA ILE A 10 0.16 22.53 -5.99
C ILE A 10 -0.58 23.34 -4.91
N ALA A 11 -0.33 23.05 -3.64
CA ALA A 11 -0.97 23.75 -2.52
C ALA A 11 -0.40 25.16 -2.34
N GLN A 12 0.90 25.35 -2.57
CA GLN A 12 1.55 26.65 -2.60
C GLN A 12 2.05 26.91 -4.03
N PRO A 13 1.53 27.96 -4.73
CA PRO A 13 1.98 28.28 -6.07
C PRO A 13 3.45 28.72 -6.05
N LEU A 14 4.14 28.55 -7.16
CA LEU A 14 5.55 28.95 -7.29
C LEU A 14 5.78 30.45 -7.03
N SER A 15 4.77 31.28 -7.32
CA SER A 15 4.77 32.72 -7.00
C SER A 15 4.81 33.04 -5.50
N SER A 16 4.55 32.06 -4.62
CA SER A 16 4.71 32.21 -3.16
C SER A 16 6.15 32.15 -2.69
N ASN A 17 7.13 31.96 -3.58
CA ASN A 17 8.54 31.72 -3.28
C ASN A 17 8.79 30.48 -2.42
N ILE A 18 7.91 29.48 -2.44
CA ILE A 18 8.02 28.25 -1.65
C ILE A 18 9.35 27.52 -1.91
N LEU A 19 9.86 27.54 -3.14
CA LEU A 19 11.13 26.89 -3.47
C LEU A 19 12.33 27.62 -2.84
N GLU A 20 12.33 28.95 -2.80
CA GLU A 20 13.38 29.72 -2.12
C GLU A 20 13.33 29.52 -0.61
N PHE A 21 12.13 29.47 -0.04
CA PHE A 21 11.95 29.05 1.35
C PHE A 21 12.57 27.67 1.62
N MET A 22 12.30 26.68 0.77
CA MET A 22 12.85 25.34 0.94
C MET A 22 14.36 25.27 0.81
N LYS A 23 14.96 26.11 -0.04
CA LYS A 23 16.44 26.23 -0.11
C LYS A 23 17.03 26.82 1.16
N ALA A 24 16.38 27.83 1.73
CA ALA A 24 16.85 28.50 2.95
C ALA A 24 16.60 27.68 4.23
N LEU A 25 15.57 26.84 4.24
CA LEU A 25 15.10 26.12 5.43
C LEU A 25 16.20 25.31 6.15
N PRO A 26 17.08 24.54 5.49
CA PRO A 26 18.10 23.76 6.19
C PRO A 26 19.11 24.64 6.94
N VAL A 27 19.49 25.75 6.35
CA VAL A 27 20.45 26.68 6.96
C VAL A 27 19.83 27.37 8.18
N CYS A 28 18.64 27.96 7.99
CA CYS A 28 17.93 28.65 9.08
C CYS A 28 17.55 27.71 10.24
N ALA A 29 17.19 26.47 9.95
CA ALA A 29 16.89 25.47 10.96
C ALA A 29 18.13 25.12 11.79
N LYS A 30 19.26 24.90 11.13
CA LYS A 30 20.53 24.60 11.79
C LYS A 30 20.98 25.76 12.73
N GLU A 31 20.87 27.00 12.28
CA GLU A 31 21.17 28.18 13.07
C GLU A 31 20.35 28.29 14.36
N ARG A 32 19.11 27.72 14.34
CA ARG A 32 18.20 27.69 15.48
C ARG A 32 18.26 26.38 16.29
N GLY A 33 19.28 25.56 16.06
CA GLY A 33 19.45 24.29 16.78
C GLY A 33 18.46 23.19 16.41
N VAL A 34 17.75 23.36 15.30
CA VAL A 34 16.85 22.31 14.76
C VAL A 34 17.65 21.35 13.89
N THR A 35 17.55 20.06 14.14
CA THR A 35 18.22 19.00 13.38
C THR A 35 17.22 18.26 12.50
N PHE A 36 17.68 17.90 11.31
CA PHE A 36 16.91 17.01 10.42
C PHE A 36 17.21 15.56 10.78
N SER A 37 16.21 14.71 10.72
CA SER A 37 16.32 13.28 11.00
C SER A 37 15.39 12.48 10.09
N THR A 38 15.69 11.22 9.88
CA THR A 38 14.79 10.31 9.18
C THR A 38 13.81 9.67 10.17
N PRO A 39 12.63 9.18 9.71
CA PRO A 39 11.72 8.41 10.56
C PRO A 39 12.41 7.22 11.24
N THR A 40 13.31 6.52 10.53
CA THR A 40 14.08 5.40 11.06
C THR A 40 14.99 5.81 12.22
N ASP A 41 15.70 6.93 12.06
CA ASP A 41 16.55 7.44 13.15
C ASP A 41 15.75 7.84 14.39
N ILE A 42 14.54 8.39 14.19
CA ILE A 42 13.66 8.79 15.29
C ILE A 42 13.18 7.54 16.04
N ILE A 43 12.71 6.52 15.33
CA ILE A 43 12.19 5.26 15.92
C ILE A 43 13.29 4.54 16.72
N THR A 44 14.54 4.59 16.25
CA THR A 44 15.66 3.93 16.93
C THR A 44 16.16 4.69 18.15
N LYS A 45 16.06 6.02 18.16
CA LYS A 45 16.61 6.88 19.21
C LYS A 45 15.60 7.29 20.28
N LEU A 46 14.32 7.43 19.90
CA LEU A 46 13.28 7.90 20.79
C LEU A 46 12.34 6.76 21.18
N LYS A 47 11.94 6.75 22.45
CA LYS A 47 10.88 5.84 22.93
C LYS A 47 9.52 6.44 22.58
N SER A 48 8.56 5.57 22.25
CA SER A 48 7.15 5.97 22.15
C SER A 48 6.69 6.54 23.48
N VAL A 49 6.01 7.67 23.43
CA VAL A 49 5.49 8.35 24.63
C VAL A 49 4.02 8.05 24.85
N ASP A 50 3.30 7.67 23.77
CA ASP A 50 1.87 7.35 23.83
C ASP A 50 1.43 6.55 22.60
N GLN A 51 0.17 6.11 22.62
CA GLN A 51 -0.51 5.46 21.49
C GLN A 51 -1.65 6.34 21.01
N VAL A 52 -1.76 6.48 19.70
CA VAL A 52 -2.91 7.15 19.06
C VAL A 52 -3.91 6.09 18.65
N ASP A 53 -5.10 6.13 19.23
CA ASP A 53 -6.21 5.29 18.82
C ASP A 53 -6.88 5.88 17.56
N VAL A 54 -6.99 5.06 16.51
CA VAL A 54 -7.65 5.40 15.25
C VAL A 54 -8.73 4.36 14.96
N PRO A 55 -9.93 4.49 15.57
CA PRO A 55 -10.97 3.47 15.54
C PRO A 55 -11.70 3.35 14.19
N TYR A 56 -11.49 4.29 13.27
CA TYR A 56 -12.12 4.30 11.94
C TYR A 56 -11.14 4.80 10.87
N PRO A 57 -11.37 4.44 9.59
CA PRO A 57 -10.54 4.90 8.48
C PRO A 57 -10.60 6.42 8.35
N MET A 58 -9.43 7.05 8.26
CA MET A 58 -9.26 8.50 8.17
C MET A 58 -8.51 8.88 6.91
N SER A 59 -8.73 10.10 6.44
CA SER A 59 -7.95 10.71 5.37
C SER A 59 -7.64 12.19 5.67
N TRP A 60 -6.85 12.81 4.79
CA TRP A 60 -6.45 14.23 4.93
C TRP A 60 -7.14 15.14 3.92
N ILE A 61 -7.97 14.58 3.00
CA ILE A 61 -8.33 15.28 1.76
C ILE A 61 -9.38 16.38 1.97
N ASP A 62 -10.37 16.15 2.79
CA ASP A 62 -11.50 17.06 2.98
C ASP A 62 -11.81 17.32 4.47
N GLU A 63 -12.87 18.05 4.72
CA GLU A 63 -13.26 18.42 6.07
C GLU A 63 -13.77 17.23 6.89
N GLU A 64 -14.41 16.26 6.24
CA GLU A 64 -14.91 15.04 6.90
C GLU A 64 -13.79 14.11 7.37
N ARG A 65 -12.60 14.20 6.77
CA ARG A 65 -11.44 13.39 7.13
C ARG A 65 -11.68 11.88 7.07
N ASP A 66 -12.62 11.43 6.26
CA ASP A 66 -13.00 10.04 6.07
C ASP A 66 -12.51 9.48 4.71
N ILE A 67 -12.96 8.28 4.34
CA ILE A 67 -12.60 7.63 3.09
C ILE A 67 -13.58 7.91 1.94
N SER A 68 -14.55 8.79 2.14
CA SER A 68 -15.57 9.09 1.11
C SER A 68 -15.00 9.66 -0.21
N PRO A 69 -13.84 10.32 -0.27
CA PRO A 69 -13.22 10.67 -1.54
C PRO A 69 -12.87 9.48 -2.43
N TRP A 70 -12.72 8.28 -1.87
CA TRP A 70 -12.38 7.05 -2.59
C TRP A 70 -13.51 6.04 -2.68
N LEU A 71 -14.41 5.99 -1.68
CA LEU A 71 -15.48 5.00 -1.56
C LEU A 71 -16.85 5.63 -1.25
N GLY A 72 -17.03 6.91 -1.52
CA GLY A 72 -18.22 7.66 -1.13
C GLY A 72 -19.43 7.45 -2.05
N ASN A 73 -19.23 7.13 -3.32
CA ASN A 73 -20.32 6.97 -4.28
C ASN A 73 -20.47 5.53 -4.79
N VAL A 74 -21.53 5.28 -5.55
CA VAL A 74 -21.86 3.95 -6.07
C VAL A 74 -20.80 3.44 -7.04
N MET A 75 -20.31 4.29 -7.95
CA MET A 75 -19.27 3.92 -8.94
C MET A 75 -17.99 3.44 -8.26
N GLN A 76 -17.54 4.16 -7.25
CA GLN A 76 -16.35 3.81 -6.49
C GLN A 76 -16.51 2.46 -5.78
N ARG A 77 -17.64 2.26 -5.11
CA ARG A 77 -17.92 0.99 -4.41
C ARG A 77 -18.07 -0.19 -5.37
N GLU A 78 -18.73 0.03 -6.51
CA GLU A 78 -18.87 -1.01 -7.55
C GLU A 78 -17.50 -1.40 -8.10
N ALA A 79 -16.66 -0.43 -8.46
CA ALA A 79 -15.31 -0.67 -8.95
C ALA A 79 -14.45 -1.42 -7.90
N PHE A 80 -14.54 -1.01 -6.65
CA PHE A 80 -13.84 -1.64 -5.54
C PHE A 80 -14.29 -3.09 -5.33
N ASN A 81 -15.57 -3.31 -5.20
CA ASN A 81 -16.12 -4.66 -4.99
C ASN A 81 -15.81 -5.59 -6.17
N LYS A 82 -15.89 -5.06 -7.38
CA LYS A 82 -15.57 -5.83 -8.59
C LYS A 82 -14.08 -6.20 -8.66
N LEU A 83 -13.19 -5.28 -8.31
CA LEU A 83 -11.77 -5.57 -8.22
C LEU A 83 -11.51 -6.71 -7.23
N TYR A 84 -11.96 -6.55 -6.00
CA TYR A 84 -11.67 -7.51 -4.94
C TYR A 84 -12.43 -8.84 -5.07
N SER A 85 -13.40 -8.95 -5.97
CA SER A 85 -14.08 -10.24 -6.28
C SER A 85 -13.15 -11.32 -6.84
N VAL A 86 -11.97 -10.94 -7.33
CA VAL A 86 -10.96 -11.88 -7.88
C VAL A 86 -9.70 -11.95 -7.04
N ALA A 87 -9.65 -11.28 -5.88
CA ALA A 87 -8.45 -11.15 -5.04
C ALA A 87 -7.83 -12.51 -4.70
N GLU A 88 -8.63 -13.47 -4.27
CA GLU A 88 -8.15 -14.81 -3.89
C GLU A 88 -7.47 -15.52 -5.06
N ARG A 89 -8.06 -15.46 -6.25
CA ARG A 89 -7.49 -16.07 -7.47
C ARG A 89 -6.17 -15.41 -7.87
N VAL A 90 -6.07 -14.09 -7.72
CA VAL A 90 -4.84 -13.34 -7.99
C VAL A 90 -3.74 -13.71 -7.01
N HIS A 91 -4.07 -13.89 -5.73
CA HIS A 91 -3.09 -14.32 -4.73
C HIS A 91 -2.54 -15.73 -4.99
N LEU A 92 -3.38 -16.62 -5.51
CA LEU A 92 -2.98 -17.99 -5.91
C LEU A 92 -2.20 -18.03 -7.22
N CYS A 93 -2.29 -16.97 -8.03
CA CYS A 93 -1.66 -16.91 -9.34
C CYS A 93 -0.15 -16.71 -9.22
N ASP A 94 0.64 -17.45 -10.01
CA ASP A 94 2.09 -17.24 -10.11
C ASP A 94 2.49 -16.34 -11.30
N ASP A 95 1.53 -15.94 -12.13
CA ASP A 95 1.80 -15.04 -13.25
C ASP A 95 2.14 -13.63 -12.76
N ARG A 96 3.40 -13.23 -13.03
CA ARG A 96 3.93 -11.93 -12.63
C ARG A 96 3.18 -10.76 -13.25
N ARG A 97 2.64 -10.92 -14.48
CA ARG A 97 1.91 -9.85 -15.16
C ARG A 97 0.55 -9.61 -14.50
N ILE A 98 -0.13 -10.69 -14.13
CA ILE A 98 -1.39 -10.59 -13.37
C ILE A 98 -1.16 -9.89 -12.03
N LYS A 99 -0.10 -10.25 -11.28
CA LYS A 99 0.23 -9.60 -10.01
C LYS A 99 0.55 -8.12 -10.19
N GLN A 100 1.30 -7.77 -11.23
CA GLN A 100 1.64 -6.37 -11.55
C GLN A 100 0.41 -5.55 -11.92
N ASP A 101 -0.46 -6.08 -12.77
CA ASP A 101 -1.71 -5.41 -13.16
C ASP A 101 -2.64 -5.23 -11.95
N TRP A 102 -2.68 -6.23 -11.05
CA TRP A 102 -3.38 -6.17 -9.78
C TRP A 102 -2.89 -5.00 -8.93
N ASP A 103 -1.58 -4.83 -8.78
CA ASP A 103 -1.00 -3.73 -8.01
C ASP A 103 -1.37 -2.36 -8.60
N TYR A 104 -1.35 -2.22 -9.92
CA TYR A 104 -1.77 -0.98 -10.59
C TYR A 104 -3.27 -0.69 -10.43
N LEU A 105 -4.11 -1.71 -10.51
CA LEU A 105 -5.55 -1.55 -10.36
C LEU A 105 -5.95 -1.14 -8.93
N GLN A 106 -5.17 -1.51 -7.92
CA GLN A 106 -5.40 -1.14 -6.53
C GLN A 106 -5.00 0.32 -6.20
N ALA A 107 -4.32 1.03 -7.10
CA ALA A 107 -3.88 2.40 -6.84
C ALA A 107 -5.07 3.29 -6.45
N SER A 108 -4.99 3.92 -5.29
CA SER A 108 -6.07 4.71 -4.71
C SER A 108 -6.58 5.84 -5.62
N ASN A 109 -5.71 6.38 -6.47
CA ASN A 109 -6.08 7.40 -7.45
C ASN A 109 -7.14 6.91 -8.45
N ASN A 110 -7.15 5.63 -8.81
CA ASN A 110 -8.17 5.07 -9.70
C ASN A 110 -9.57 5.32 -9.15
N PHE A 111 -9.76 5.08 -7.85
CA PHE A 111 -11.04 5.33 -7.17
C PHE A 111 -11.30 6.81 -6.95
N ARG A 112 -10.27 7.59 -6.61
CA ARG A 112 -10.40 9.03 -6.41
C ARG A 112 -10.85 9.77 -7.66
N PHE A 113 -10.40 9.38 -8.84
CA PHE A 113 -10.83 9.99 -10.10
C PHE A 113 -12.33 9.85 -10.37
N MET A 114 -12.98 8.87 -9.76
CA MET A 114 -14.43 8.64 -9.84
C MET A 114 -15.23 9.44 -8.81
N THR A 115 -14.57 10.25 -7.97
CA THR A 115 -15.27 11.01 -6.92
C THR A 115 -16.19 12.07 -7.51
N THR A 116 -17.39 12.20 -6.93
CA THR A 116 -18.32 13.29 -7.20
C THR A 116 -18.22 14.41 -6.16
N LYS A 117 -17.42 14.21 -5.11
CA LYS A 117 -17.15 15.24 -4.10
C LYS A 117 -16.26 16.34 -4.66
N ASN A 118 -16.50 17.55 -4.25
CA ASN A 118 -15.58 18.67 -4.46
C ASN A 118 -14.52 18.63 -3.35
N THR A 119 -13.32 18.18 -3.70
CA THR A 119 -12.17 18.10 -2.77
C THR A 119 -11.20 19.28 -2.95
N GLY A 120 -11.68 20.40 -3.51
CA GLY A 120 -10.89 21.61 -3.72
C GLY A 120 -9.67 21.36 -4.60
N ILE A 121 -8.48 21.79 -4.13
CA ILE A 121 -7.20 21.62 -4.86
C ILE A 121 -6.86 20.16 -5.16
N TRP A 122 -7.46 19.23 -4.44
CA TRP A 122 -7.27 17.78 -4.62
C TRP A 122 -8.21 17.18 -5.67
N LEU A 123 -9.09 17.98 -6.26
CA LEU A 123 -10.00 17.60 -7.34
C LEU A 123 -9.26 17.50 -8.69
N ASN A 124 -8.20 16.72 -8.75
CA ASN A 124 -7.50 16.43 -9.99
C ASN A 124 -7.93 15.04 -10.47
N ARG A 125 -8.64 14.99 -11.60
CA ARG A 125 -9.09 13.76 -12.27
C ARG A 125 -8.07 13.23 -13.30
N GLY A 126 -6.87 13.80 -13.33
CA GLY A 126 -5.86 13.40 -14.29
C GLY A 126 -6.29 13.76 -15.72
N ILE A 127 -6.40 12.74 -16.57
CA ILE A 127 -6.79 12.87 -17.98
C ILE A 127 -8.30 12.77 -18.22
N TYR A 128 -9.11 12.61 -17.16
CA TYR A 128 -10.55 12.38 -17.28
C TYR A 128 -11.34 13.67 -17.17
N ASP A 129 -12.27 13.87 -18.08
CA ASP A 129 -13.16 15.05 -18.07
C ASP A 129 -14.25 14.93 -17.00
N SER A 130 -14.66 13.71 -16.68
CA SER A 130 -15.70 13.46 -15.68
C SER A 130 -15.42 12.22 -14.82
N PRO A 131 -16.08 12.09 -13.65
CA PRO A 131 -16.03 10.85 -12.86
C PRO A 131 -16.54 9.63 -13.61
N TYR A 132 -17.49 9.81 -14.53
CA TYR A 132 -18.06 8.74 -15.35
C TYR A 132 -17.05 8.21 -16.37
N ASP A 133 -16.24 9.09 -16.98
CA ASP A 133 -15.19 8.68 -17.90
C ASP A 133 -14.13 7.85 -17.17
N ALA A 134 -13.74 8.31 -15.97
CA ALA A 134 -12.81 7.57 -15.12
C ALA A 134 -13.37 6.18 -14.76
N PHE A 135 -14.63 6.12 -14.35
CA PHE A 135 -15.31 4.85 -14.02
C PHE A 135 -15.40 3.92 -15.22
N THR A 136 -15.87 4.42 -16.37
CA THR A 136 -16.03 3.61 -17.57
C THR A 136 -14.69 3.05 -18.06
N ASN A 137 -13.66 3.88 -18.10
CA ASN A 137 -12.33 3.43 -18.49
C ASN A 137 -11.77 2.39 -17.52
N TYR A 138 -11.89 2.64 -16.21
CA TYR A 138 -11.45 1.69 -15.19
C TYR A 138 -12.18 0.35 -15.30
N MET A 139 -13.51 0.35 -15.46
CA MET A 139 -14.32 -0.87 -15.57
C MET A 139 -14.01 -1.66 -16.83
N ASN A 140 -13.66 -1.00 -17.94
CA ASN A 140 -13.22 -1.68 -19.17
C ASN A 140 -11.87 -2.41 -18.94
N ILE A 141 -10.90 -1.75 -18.32
CA ILE A 141 -9.61 -2.35 -18.01
C ILE A 141 -9.78 -3.49 -16.99
N LEU A 142 -10.60 -3.26 -15.95
CA LEU A 142 -10.90 -4.26 -14.94
C LEU A 142 -11.62 -5.48 -15.54
N GLY A 143 -12.54 -5.27 -16.50
CA GLY A 143 -13.22 -6.35 -17.21
C GLY A 143 -12.25 -7.25 -17.98
N ASP A 144 -11.29 -6.67 -18.70
CA ASP A 144 -10.22 -7.43 -19.35
C ASP A 144 -9.37 -8.19 -18.34
N PHE A 145 -8.96 -7.51 -17.26
CA PHE A 145 -8.17 -8.13 -16.18
C PHE A 145 -8.89 -9.34 -15.57
N ILE A 146 -10.17 -9.20 -15.22
CA ILE A 146 -10.99 -10.30 -14.67
C ILE A 146 -11.11 -11.45 -15.67
N SER A 147 -11.29 -11.15 -16.95
CA SER A 147 -11.35 -12.18 -18.00
C SER A 147 -10.06 -12.98 -18.08
N ARG A 148 -8.91 -12.32 -17.99
CA ARG A 148 -7.59 -12.98 -17.95
C ARG A 148 -7.40 -13.84 -16.70
N VAL A 149 -7.79 -13.34 -15.54
CA VAL A 149 -7.74 -14.11 -14.27
C VAL A 149 -8.63 -15.34 -14.36
N ASN A 150 -9.87 -15.20 -14.86
CA ASN A 150 -10.82 -16.30 -14.99
C ASN A 150 -10.39 -17.35 -16.04
N SER A 151 -9.60 -16.96 -17.06
CA SER A 151 -9.07 -17.92 -18.03
C SER A 151 -7.98 -18.81 -17.44
N LEU A 152 -7.26 -18.31 -16.43
CA LEU A 152 -6.25 -19.09 -15.69
C LEU A 152 -6.88 -19.99 -14.61
N TYR A 153 -7.97 -19.51 -14.00
CA TYR A 153 -8.70 -20.20 -12.95
C TYR A 153 -10.20 -20.19 -13.29
N PRO A 154 -10.72 -21.24 -13.95
CA PRO A 154 -12.13 -21.33 -14.32
C PRO A 154 -13.06 -21.13 -13.12
N VAL A 155 -14.18 -20.46 -13.37
CA VAL A 155 -15.17 -20.07 -12.34
C VAL A 155 -15.87 -21.27 -11.71
N ASP A 156 -15.75 -22.44 -12.33
CA ASP A 156 -16.41 -23.70 -11.91
C ASP A 156 -15.69 -24.41 -10.74
N MET A 157 -14.62 -23.85 -10.19
CA MET A 157 -14.11 -24.32 -8.89
C MET A 157 -15.06 -23.85 -7.79
N ASP A 158 -15.69 -24.81 -7.15
CA ASP A 158 -16.56 -24.58 -6.01
C ASP A 158 -15.82 -23.74 -4.95
N ASN A 159 -16.47 -22.70 -4.42
CA ASN A 159 -15.85 -21.81 -3.41
C ASN A 159 -15.33 -22.61 -2.19
N GLU A 160 -15.92 -23.77 -1.92
CA GLU A 160 -15.50 -24.67 -0.86
C GLU A 160 -14.14 -25.33 -1.16
N GLU A 161 -13.91 -25.72 -2.41
CA GLU A 161 -12.67 -26.33 -2.89
C GLU A 161 -11.54 -25.30 -2.94
N LEU A 162 -11.82 -24.06 -3.36
CA LEU A 162 -10.89 -22.95 -3.36
C LEU A 162 -10.48 -22.56 -1.92
N ASN A 163 -11.43 -22.46 -1.00
CA ASN A 163 -11.17 -22.19 0.40
C ASN A 163 -10.38 -23.30 1.09
N SER A 164 -10.62 -24.56 0.73
CA SER A 164 -9.85 -25.71 1.22
C SER A 164 -8.39 -25.65 0.75
N LEU A 165 -8.17 -25.33 -0.54
CA LEU A 165 -6.84 -25.15 -1.10
C LEU A 165 -6.09 -23.96 -0.46
N LEU A 166 -6.77 -22.83 -0.28
CA LEU A 166 -6.19 -21.65 0.40
C LEU A 166 -5.78 -21.96 1.83
N THR A 167 -6.63 -22.68 2.57
CA THR A 167 -6.32 -23.10 3.93
C THR A 167 -5.13 -24.03 3.96
N THR A 168 -5.04 -24.95 3.02
CA THR A 168 -3.91 -25.89 2.90
C THR A 168 -2.61 -25.16 2.58
N ILE A 169 -2.61 -24.23 1.61
CA ILE A 169 -1.44 -23.42 1.25
C ILE A 169 -0.99 -22.56 2.43
N LYS A 170 -1.93 -21.92 3.14
CA LYS A 170 -1.61 -21.15 4.34
C LYS A 170 -0.95 -22.00 5.42
N ASN A 171 -1.51 -23.16 5.72
CA ASN A 171 -0.96 -24.07 6.71
C ASN A 171 0.43 -24.57 6.33
N GLN A 172 0.65 -24.91 5.05
CA GLN A 172 1.98 -25.30 4.54
C GLN A 172 2.98 -24.14 4.60
N GLY A 173 2.55 -22.91 4.33
CA GLY A 173 3.38 -21.71 4.49
C GLY A 173 3.82 -21.49 5.92
N GLU A 174 2.92 -21.63 6.89
CA GLU A 174 3.22 -21.51 8.32
C GLU A 174 4.17 -22.64 8.78
N GLU A 175 3.98 -23.85 8.30
CA GLU A 175 4.85 -25.01 8.60
C GLU A 175 6.27 -24.82 8.01
N LEU A 176 6.38 -24.32 6.78
CA LEU A 176 7.67 -23.97 6.16
C LEU A 176 8.43 -22.90 6.96
N VAL A 177 7.73 -21.87 7.44
CA VAL A 177 8.36 -20.83 8.28
C VAL A 177 8.83 -21.42 9.62
N ALA A 178 8.06 -22.31 10.21
CA ALA A 178 8.43 -22.98 11.45
C ALA A 178 9.65 -23.90 11.26
N LEU A 179 9.66 -24.69 10.20
CA LEU A 179 10.78 -25.56 9.83
C LEU A 179 12.06 -24.79 9.53
N ASN A 180 11.98 -23.69 8.79
CA ASN A 180 13.14 -22.83 8.51
C ASN A 180 13.74 -22.26 9.80
N LYS A 181 12.93 -21.80 10.76
CA LYS A 181 13.41 -21.36 12.07
C LYS A 181 14.09 -22.47 12.87
N GLU A 182 13.58 -23.69 12.78
CA GLU A 182 14.20 -24.84 13.48
C GLU A 182 15.51 -25.23 12.80
N VAL A 183 15.61 -25.20 11.46
CA VAL A 183 16.86 -25.40 10.71
C VAL A 183 17.90 -24.36 11.12
N GLU A 184 17.57 -23.09 11.14
CA GLU A 184 18.49 -22.03 11.60
C GLU A 184 18.97 -22.27 13.04
N ARG A 185 18.06 -22.67 13.92
CA ARG A 185 18.38 -23.00 15.32
C ARG A 185 19.31 -24.19 15.44
N LEU A 186 19.10 -25.23 14.63
CA LEU A 186 19.95 -26.42 14.61
C LEU A 186 21.33 -26.13 14.02
N GLN A 187 21.40 -25.33 12.95
CA GLN A 187 22.65 -24.85 12.36
C GLN A 187 23.48 -24.05 13.40
N ALA A 188 22.85 -23.12 14.09
CA ALA A 188 23.54 -22.36 15.15
C ALA A 188 24.02 -23.23 16.32
N LYS A 189 23.32 -24.34 16.63
CA LYS A 189 23.80 -25.32 17.63
C LYS A 189 24.97 -26.13 17.11
N LEU A 190 24.96 -26.51 15.85
CA LEU A 190 26.01 -27.27 15.19
C LEU A 190 27.32 -26.46 15.15
N GLU A 191 27.27 -25.21 14.71
CA GLU A 191 28.41 -24.30 14.73
C GLU A 191 29.01 -24.11 16.13
N LYS A 192 28.17 -23.99 17.15
CA LYS A 192 28.63 -23.91 18.55
C LYS A 192 29.26 -25.20 19.06
N ALA A 193 28.82 -26.35 18.56
CA ALA A 193 29.38 -27.65 18.92
C ALA A 193 30.73 -27.91 18.23
N GLU A 194 30.84 -27.50 16.97
CA GLU A 194 32.08 -27.60 16.17
C GLU A 194 33.16 -26.64 16.66
N GLY A 195 32.79 -25.39 17.00
CA GLY A 195 33.70 -24.39 17.60
C GLY A 195 34.26 -24.80 18.96
N LYS A 196 33.63 -25.75 19.66
CA LYS A 196 34.13 -26.31 20.92
C LYS A 196 35.09 -27.52 20.73
N LYS A 197 35.23 -28.02 19.51
CA LYS A 197 36.10 -29.17 19.18
C LYS A 197 37.45 -28.78 18.55
N ALA A 198 37.78 -27.47 18.46
CA ALA A 198 39.12 -27.07 18.06
C ALA A 198 40.11 -27.42 19.17
N PRO A 199 41.11 -28.31 18.95
CA PRO A 199 42.06 -28.65 19.96
C PRO A 199 42.98 -27.47 20.24
N ALA A 200 43.20 -27.18 21.51
CA ALA A 200 44.34 -26.37 21.94
C ALA A 200 45.62 -27.07 21.55
N VAL A 201 46.39 -26.46 20.67
CA VAL A 201 47.79 -26.78 20.39
C VAL A 201 48.65 -25.84 21.19
#